data_ff12eddbd31ff2a141f824f630ecefc2
#
_entry.id   ff12eddbd31ff2a141f824f630ecefc2
#
_cell.length_a   1.000
_cell.length_b   1.000
_cell.length_c   1.000
_cell.angle_alpha   90.00
_cell.angle_beta   90.00
_cell.angle_gamma   90.00
#
_symmetry.space_group_name_H-M   'P 1'
#
loop_
_entity.id
_entity.type
_entity.pdbx_description
1 polymer ?
#
loop_
_entity_poly.entity_id
_entity_poly.type
_entity_poly.pdbx_seq_one_letter_code
_entity_poly.pdbx_strand_id
1 'polypeptide(L)'
;MIGVNTNTKNASHEHKPRVFVTSDIGNEPDDSESFVRYLLYCNEFRTEGLVPCTSTHQRTITRPDLMEVALRAYAQVVHNLNAHTHPDNKYPDAETLFALVRSGPAVYGKQALEAGVPPADGTKLLIEKVDASDEPLWVLCWGGSNVIAQALHHVRATRSAAQLRDFCAKIRIYMISDQDDTGPWIRAHFPSVFLICSIHGWCQYKCATWWGIACPEDGVDRSLFSREWLDANIKLNGNPLGRVYPYPAWQIEGDTPSFLYLIPNGLGSPENPSWGSWGGRYDPVDLSSQVNHYADSADIVIGQDGRTYQSNFATVWRWAEAFQNDFAARVQWSLHGDFARANHAPVVVVNGHGHTNGPLPLHLEIEAGETIYLDASESYDPDGDEVSFTWFHYIEPTNAMGVWDLHIPKMAIVNIDDEVEGRKVRITMPPARECAVDRRTGEAQEKGHVYHFVLEVKDTGSPPLRTYKRVVVQTTNRALIGGWPQLPRRAASWEPE
;
A
#
# COMPACT_ATOMS: atom_id res chain seq x y z
N MET A 1 7.17 29.84 22.23
CA MET A 1 6.33 28.63 22.36
C MET A 1 5.16 28.79 21.42
N ILE A 2 5.30 28.32 20.19
CA ILE A 2 4.19 28.23 19.24
C ILE A 2 3.46 26.98 19.65
N GLY A 3 2.28 27.15 20.25
CA GLY A 3 1.48 26.04 20.71
C GLY A 3 1.01 25.21 19.52
N VAL A 4 1.40 23.93 19.48
CA VAL A 4 0.77 22.94 18.62
C VAL A 4 -0.73 23.01 18.89
N ASN A 5 -1.50 23.30 17.85
CA ASN A 5 -2.95 23.43 17.96
C ASN A 5 -3.54 22.02 18.22
N THR A 6 -3.75 21.70 19.50
CA THR A 6 -4.21 20.40 19.98
C THR A 6 -5.67 20.07 19.65
N ASN A 7 -6.36 20.92 18.87
CA ASN A 7 -7.78 20.75 18.56
C ASN A 7 -8.08 19.93 17.30
N THR A 8 -7.07 19.38 16.61
CA THR A 8 -7.30 18.45 15.51
C THR A 8 -7.28 17.02 16.04
N LYS A 9 -8.40 16.52 16.53
CA LYS A 9 -8.62 15.08 16.64
C LYS A 9 -8.61 14.52 15.22
N ASN A 10 -7.44 14.10 14.76
CA ASN A 10 -7.28 13.47 13.47
C ASN A 10 -7.81 12.03 13.55
N ALA A 11 -8.95 11.78 12.96
CA ALA A 11 -9.53 10.44 12.80
C ALA A 11 -8.58 9.46 12.06
N SER A 12 -7.52 9.97 11.41
CA SER A 12 -6.48 9.17 10.74
C SER A 12 -5.68 8.27 11.68
N HIS A 13 -5.64 8.58 12.98
CA HIS A 13 -4.82 7.82 13.93
C HIS A 13 -5.59 6.72 14.66
N GLU A 14 -6.92 6.69 14.54
CA GLU A 14 -7.77 5.70 15.20
C GLU A 14 -7.72 4.31 14.52
N HIS A 15 -7.34 4.23 13.24
CA HIS A 15 -7.40 3.00 12.44
C HIS A 15 -6.06 2.61 11.80
N LYS A 16 -5.02 2.41 12.65
CA LYS A 16 -3.75 1.87 12.16
C LYS A 16 -3.90 0.39 11.77
N PRO A 17 -3.46 -0.01 10.57
CA PRO A 17 -3.44 -1.43 10.21
C PRO A 17 -2.63 -2.25 11.23
N ARG A 18 -3.15 -3.41 11.63
CA ARG A 18 -2.40 -4.40 12.38
C ARG A 18 -1.47 -5.12 11.43
N VAL A 19 -0.18 -5.16 11.74
CA VAL A 19 0.87 -5.67 10.84
C VAL A 19 1.73 -6.72 11.54
N PHE A 20 1.97 -7.81 10.84
CA PHE A 20 2.86 -8.90 11.23
C PHE A 20 3.86 -9.14 10.10
N VAL A 21 5.15 -8.95 10.35
CA VAL A 21 6.21 -9.09 9.35
C VAL A 21 6.87 -10.46 9.47
N THR A 22 7.01 -11.16 8.33
CA THR A 22 7.88 -12.35 8.21
C THR A 22 8.96 -12.08 7.17
N SER A 23 10.24 -12.40 7.46
CA SER A 23 11.40 -12.00 6.65
C SER A 23 12.48 -13.06 6.71
N ASP A 24 13.11 -13.40 5.58
CA ASP A 24 14.31 -14.23 5.55
C ASP A 24 15.59 -13.40 5.67
N ILE A 25 15.51 -12.32 6.45
CA ILE A 25 16.61 -11.38 6.75
C ILE A 25 17.94 -12.12 6.98
N GLY A 26 18.96 -11.66 6.26
CA GLY A 26 20.32 -12.20 6.35
C GLY A 26 20.73 -13.04 5.16
N ASN A 27 19.84 -13.26 4.17
CA ASN A 27 20.18 -13.82 2.89
C ASN A 27 20.81 -12.78 1.97
N GLU A 28 20.06 -11.70 1.70
CA GLU A 28 20.47 -10.54 0.92
C GLU A 28 20.33 -9.26 1.77
N PRO A 29 20.92 -8.12 1.35
CA PRO A 29 20.83 -6.89 2.16
C PRO A 29 19.43 -6.25 2.15
N ASP A 30 18.59 -6.50 1.15
CA ASP A 30 17.31 -5.83 0.92
C ASP A 30 16.30 -5.99 2.05
N ASP A 31 16.18 -7.16 2.69
CA ASP A 31 15.41 -7.33 3.93
C ASP A 31 15.88 -6.38 5.04
N SER A 32 17.20 -6.23 5.22
CA SER A 32 17.75 -5.33 6.23
C SER A 32 17.50 -3.87 5.89
N GLU A 33 17.55 -3.51 4.62
CA GLU A 33 17.19 -2.19 4.10
C GLU A 33 15.72 -1.90 4.37
N SER A 34 14.85 -2.81 3.96
CA SER A 34 13.39 -2.72 4.15
C SER A 34 13.02 -2.67 5.63
N PHE A 35 13.71 -3.44 6.50
CA PHE A 35 13.43 -3.45 7.93
C PHE A 35 13.83 -2.12 8.60
N VAL A 36 14.97 -1.54 8.24
CA VAL A 36 15.36 -0.21 8.74
C VAL A 36 14.33 0.84 8.31
N ARG A 37 13.88 0.80 7.07
CA ARG A 37 12.83 1.70 6.59
C ARG A 37 11.51 1.44 7.31
N TYR A 38 11.08 0.19 7.49
CA TYR A 38 9.89 -0.16 8.25
C TYR A 38 9.87 0.46 9.65
N LEU A 39 11.01 0.46 10.36
CA LEU A 39 11.12 1.05 11.69
C LEU A 39 10.86 2.57 11.69
N LEU A 40 11.13 3.26 10.58
CA LEU A 40 10.80 4.68 10.39
C LEU A 40 9.32 4.92 10.03
N TYR A 41 8.57 3.85 9.75
CA TYR A 41 7.14 3.89 9.45
C TYR A 41 6.27 3.15 10.48
N CYS A 42 6.87 2.55 11.51
CA CYS A 42 6.11 1.72 12.45
C CYS A 42 5.11 2.50 13.34
N ASN A 43 5.16 3.84 13.30
CA ASN A 43 4.10 4.69 13.86
C ASN A 43 2.79 4.62 13.04
N GLU A 44 2.85 4.29 11.77
CA GLU A 44 1.66 4.15 10.89
C GLU A 44 0.92 2.83 11.11
N PHE A 45 1.50 1.90 11.88
CA PHE A 45 1.01 0.55 12.07
C PHE A 45 0.85 0.18 13.54
N ARG A 46 0.04 -0.85 13.81
CA ARG A 46 0.11 -1.63 15.05
C ARG A 46 0.93 -2.88 14.75
N THR A 47 2.23 -2.83 15.03
CA THR A 47 3.12 -3.96 14.83
C THR A 47 2.78 -5.07 15.84
N GLU A 48 2.45 -6.27 15.35
CA GLU A 48 1.98 -7.41 16.14
C GLU A 48 2.96 -8.59 16.13
N GLY A 49 3.96 -8.57 15.23
CA GLY A 49 5.00 -9.59 15.17
C GLY A 49 6.12 -9.22 14.21
N LEU A 50 7.33 -9.62 14.56
CA LEU A 50 8.57 -9.46 13.78
C LEU A 50 9.24 -10.83 13.75
N VAL A 51 9.05 -11.59 12.66
CA VAL A 51 9.35 -13.02 12.63
C VAL A 51 10.34 -13.37 11.53
N PRO A 52 11.61 -13.57 11.85
CA PRO A 52 12.55 -14.12 10.89
C PRO A 52 12.14 -15.55 10.50
N CYS A 53 12.11 -15.83 9.21
CA CYS A 53 11.69 -17.09 8.61
C CYS A 53 12.75 -17.66 7.68
N THR A 54 12.46 -18.75 7.00
CA THR A 54 13.27 -19.33 5.93
C THR A 54 12.67 -19.01 4.57
N SER A 55 13.46 -19.21 3.52
CA SER A 55 13.04 -19.10 2.12
C SER A 55 13.80 -20.11 1.26
N THR A 56 13.60 -20.04 -0.06
CA THR A 56 14.42 -20.80 -1.02
C THR A 56 15.89 -20.39 -0.96
N HIS A 57 16.18 -19.17 -0.54
CA HIS A 57 17.52 -18.61 -0.44
C HIS A 57 18.19 -18.89 0.91
N GLN A 58 17.40 -19.04 1.99
CA GLN A 58 17.85 -19.31 3.36
C GLN A 58 17.00 -20.42 3.99
N ARG A 59 17.36 -21.70 3.77
CA ARG A 59 16.48 -22.85 3.98
C ARG A 59 16.45 -23.42 5.39
N THR A 60 17.45 -23.18 6.21
CA THR A 60 17.66 -23.93 7.47
C THR A 60 17.98 -23.08 8.67
N ILE A 61 17.96 -21.76 8.52
CA ILE A 61 18.31 -20.82 9.58
C ILE A 61 17.36 -19.61 9.56
N THR A 62 17.08 -19.07 10.73
CA THR A 62 16.42 -17.79 10.93
C THR A 62 17.35 -16.85 11.67
N ARG A 63 17.26 -15.54 11.42
CA ARG A 63 18.24 -14.56 11.92
C ARG A 63 17.57 -13.45 12.77
N PRO A 64 17.01 -13.80 13.95
CA PRO A 64 16.45 -12.79 14.86
C PRO A 64 17.49 -11.76 15.31
N ASP A 65 18.76 -12.16 15.39
CA ASP A 65 19.88 -11.30 15.76
C ASP A 65 20.03 -10.07 14.84
N LEU A 66 19.71 -10.19 13.54
CA LEU A 66 19.79 -9.08 12.59
C LEU A 66 18.62 -8.09 12.79
N MET A 67 17.41 -8.57 13.06
CA MET A 67 16.30 -7.69 13.46
C MET A 67 16.65 -6.93 14.75
N GLU A 68 17.23 -7.63 15.73
CA GLU A 68 17.63 -6.99 16.98
C GLU A 68 18.74 -5.92 16.80
N VAL A 69 19.64 -6.08 15.83
CA VAL A 69 20.64 -5.04 15.50
C VAL A 69 19.95 -3.75 15.07
N ALA A 70 18.97 -3.84 14.17
CA ALA A 70 18.21 -2.67 13.72
C ALA A 70 17.36 -2.06 14.86
N LEU A 71 16.72 -2.89 15.69
CA LEU A 71 15.98 -2.43 16.86
C LEU A 71 16.86 -1.70 17.89
N ARG A 72 18.11 -2.15 18.10
CA ARG A 72 19.08 -1.42 18.94
C ARG A 72 19.45 -0.05 18.38
N ALA A 73 19.48 0.09 17.05
CA ALA A 73 19.69 1.39 16.40
C ALA A 73 18.44 2.27 16.54
N TYR A 74 17.26 1.70 16.35
CA TYR A 74 15.97 2.38 16.53
C TYR A 74 15.79 2.91 17.96
N ALA A 75 16.15 2.14 18.98
CA ALA A 75 16.09 2.55 20.38
C ALA A 75 16.83 3.86 20.68
N GLN A 76 17.87 4.17 19.89
CA GLN A 76 18.66 5.39 20.08
C GLN A 76 17.97 6.64 19.47
N VAL A 77 16.98 6.46 18.58
CA VAL A 77 16.37 7.57 17.82
C VAL A 77 14.86 7.72 18.02
N VAL A 78 14.19 6.75 18.61
CA VAL A 78 12.71 6.75 18.74
C VAL A 78 12.18 7.98 19.50
N HIS A 79 12.95 8.53 20.44
CA HIS A 79 12.58 9.76 21.15
C HIS A 79 12.56 10.99 20.22
N ASN A 80 13.51 11.07 19.27
CA ASN A 80 13.53 12.10 18.25
C ASN A 80 12.32 11.95 17.31
N LEU A 81 12.11 10.74 16.77
CA LEU A 81 10.97 10.42 15.89
C LEU A 81 9.65 10.84 16.55
N ASN A 82 9.48 10.56 17.84
CA ASN A 82 8.29 10.92 18.60
C ASN A 82 8.07 12.42 18.80
N ALA A 83 9.10 13.24 18.63
CA ALA A 83 8.96 14.70 18.67
C ALA A 83 8.31 15.27 17.39
N HIS A 84 8.36 14.52 16.28
CA HIS A 84 7.82 14.89 14.97
C HIS A 84 6.42 14.34 14.68
N THR A 85 5.82 13.58 15.61
CA THR A 85 4.51 12.95 15.41
C THR A 85 3.45 13.51 16.33
N HIS A 86 2.19 13.44 15.88
CA HIS A 86 1.06 13.76 16.72
C HIS A 86 1.06 12.88 18.01
N PRO A 87 0.60 13.40 19.18
CA PRO A 87 0.53 12.62 20.41
C PRO A 87 -0.17 11.27 20.29
N ASP A 88 -1.19 11.18 19.44
CA ASP A 88 -1.95 9.94 19.20
C ASP A 88 -1.31 9.04 18.12
N ASN A 89 -0.22 9.47 17.48
CA ASN A 89 0.49 8.72 16.42
C ASN A 89 1.94 8.41 16.77
N LYS A 90 2.22 8.06 18.01
CA LYS A 90 3.59 7.78 18.46
C LYS A 90 4.15 6.49 17.89
N TYR A 91 5.46 6.52 17.69
CA TYR A 91 6.27 5.32 17.46
C TYR A 91 6.27 4.44 18.70
N PRO A 92 6.14 3.11 18.55
CA PRO A 92 6.22 2.19 19.68
C PRO A 92 7.60 2.20 20.31
N ASP A 93 7.66 1.91 21.62
CA ASP A 93 8.92 1.73 22.31
C ASP A 93 9.71 0.56 21.75
N ALA A 94 11.04 0.68 21.72
CA ALA A 94 11.91 -0.38 21.24
C ALA A 94 11.74 -1.70 22.00
N GLU A 95 11.51 -1.65 23.32
CA GLU A 95 11.26 -2.85 24.14
C GLU A 95 9.99 -3.58 23.72
N THR A 96 8.94 -2.85 23.35
CA THR A 96 7.71 -3.41 22.78
C THR A 96 8.01 -4.17 21.49
N LEU A 97 8.80 -3.60 20.58
CA LEU A 97 9.18 -4.24 19.33
C LEU A 97 10.12 -5.45 19.57
N PHE A 98 11.07 -5.37 20.49
CA PHE A 98 11.92 -6.52 20.88
C PHE A 98 11.08 -7.69 21.38
N ALA A 99 10.04 -7.42 22.17
CA ALA A 99 9.14 -8.46 22.68
C ALA A 99 8.35 -9.19 21.59
N LEU A 100 8.26 -8.64 20.36
CA LEU A 100 7.57 -9.21 19.20
C LEU A 100 8.51 -10.04 18.31
N VAL A 101 9.82 -10.03 18.54
CA VAL A 101 10.75 -10.85 17.76
C VAL A 101 10.63 -12.31 18.20
N ARG A 102 10.21 -13.19 17.28
CA ARG A 102 10.10 -14.64 17.48
C ARG A 102 10.50 -15.37 16.21
N SER A 103 11.29 -16.44 16.34
CA SER A 103 11.69 -17.23 15.17
C SER A 103 10.52 -18.04 14.59
N GLY A 104 10.41 -18.02 13.28
CA GLY A 104 9.61 -18.95 12.51
C GLY A 104 10.25 -20.34 12.44
N PRO A 105 9.64 -21.30 11.69
CA PRO A 105 10.23 -22.62 11.47
C PRO A 105 11.60 -22.50 10.78
N ALA A 106 12.64 -23.13 11.37
CA ALA A 106 13.98 -23.18 10.80
C ALA A 106 14.14 -24.33 9.81
N VAL A 107 13.08 -24.59 9.01
CA VAL A 107 13.03 -25.62 7.96
C VAL A 107 12.34 -25.05 6.73
N TYR A 108 12.68 -25.57 5.55
CA TYR A 108 12.18 -25.05 4.28
C TYR A 108 10.71 -25.40 4.04
N GLY A 109 9.92 -24.39 3.75
CA GLY A 109 8.59 -24.52 3.16
C GLY A 109 7.70 -25.56 3.85
N LYS A 110 7.16 -26.50 3.07
CA LYS A 110 6.24 -27.53 3.55
C LYS A 110 6.84 -28.53 4.56
N GLN A 111 8.15 -28.55 4.75
CA GLN A 111 8.75 -29.32 5.84
C GLN A 111 8.21 -28.86 7.22
N ALA A 112 7.83 -27.58 7.33
CA ALA A 112 7.18 -27.05 8.53
C ALA A 112 5.80 -27.65 8.81
N LEU A 113 5.19 -28.33 7.84
CA LEU A 113 3.87 -28.96 7.93
C LEU A 113 3.94 -30.48 8.19
N GLU A 114 5.13 -31.07 8.25
CA GLU A 114 5.31 -32.50 8.45
C GLU A 114 4.86 -32.97 9.84
N ALA A 115 4.40 -34.20 9.91
CA ALA A 115 3.98 -34.78 11.17
C ALA A 115 5.14 -34.82 12.18
N GLY A 116 4.89 -34.28 13.37
CA GLY A 116 5.89 -34.20 14.44
C GLY A 116 6.68 -32.90 14.48
N VAL A 117 6.53 -32.00 13.52
CA VAL A 117 7.10 -30.65 13.57
C VAL A 117 6.13 -29.73 14.36
N PRO A 118 6.51 -29.29 15.57
CA PRO A 118 5.64 -28.43 16.37
C PRO A 118 5.58 -27.02 15.78
N PRO A 119 4.50 -26.26 16.01
CA PRO A 119 4.44 -24.85 15.65
C PRO A 119 5.59 -24.08 16.28
N ALA A 120 6.33 -23.34 15.46
CA ALA A 120 7.41 -22.47 15.90
C ALA A 120 6.85 -21.29 16.74
N ASP A 121 7.71 -20.60 17.49
CA ASP A 121 7.26 -19.51 18.37
C ASP A 121 6.68 -18.34 17.57
N GLY A 122 7.24 -18.03 16.39
CA GLY A 122 6.67 -17.05 15.47
C GLY A 122 5.30 -17.47 14.93
N THR A 123 5.10 -18.77 14.67
CA THR A 123 3.80 -19.34 14.27
C THR A 123 2.75 -19.24 15.38
N LYS A 124 3.15 -19.55 16.62
CA LYS A 124 2.26 -19.41 17.80
C LYS A 124 1.86 -17.96 18.02
N LEU A 125 2.82 -17.03 17.89
CA LEU A 125 2.55 -15.61 17.99
C LEU A 125 1.55 -15.15 16.90
N LEU A 126 1.70 -15.59 15.66
CA LEU A 126 0.75 -15.27 14.59
C LEU A 126 -0.67 -15.74 14.94
N ILE A 127 -0.81 -16.97 15.42
CA ILE A 127 -2.12 -17.53 15.83
C ILE A 127 -2.70 -16.71 16.97
N GLU A 128 -1.91 -16.41 18.00
CA GLU A 128 -2.31 -15.58 19.14
C GLU A 128 -2.83 -14.21 18.69
N LYS A 129 -2.09 -13.54 17.79
CA LYS A 129 -2.45 -12.20 17.34
C LYS A 129 -3.69 -12.16 16.45
N VAL A 130 -3.92 -13.17 15.63
CA VAL A 130 -5.19 -13.31 14.88
C VAL A 130 -6.37 -13.55 15.82
N ASP A 131 -6.18 -14.36 16.86
CA ASP A 131 -7.25 -14.66 17.82
C ASP A 131 -7.58 -13.48 18.74
N ALA A 132 -6.60 -12.61 19.02
CA ALA A 132 -6.73 -11.51 19.97
C ALA A 132 -7.69 -10.38 19.52
N SER A 133 -8.07 -10.32 18.24
CA SER A 133 -8.91 -9.24 17.71
C SER A 133 -9.75 -9.71 16.52
N ASP A 134 -10.89 -9.04 16.30
CA ASP A 134 -11.68 -9.21 15.09
C ASP A 134 -11.22 -8.31 13.93
N GLU A 135 -10.35 -7.33 14.20
CA GLU A 135 -9.75 -6.51 13.17
C GLU A 135 -8.77 -7.32 12.32
N PRO A 136 -8.73 -7.08 10.99
CA PRO A 136 -7.80 -7.76 10.10
C PRO A 136 -6.34 -7.61 10.53
N LEU A 137 -5.56 -8.69 10.39
CA LEU A 137 -4.12 -8.71 10.58
C LEU A 137 -3.44 -8.88 9.22
N TRP A 138 -2.67 -7.87 8.82
CA TRP A 138 -1.86 -7.90 7.62
C TRP A 138 -0.55 -8.63 7.88
N VAL A 139 -0.35 -9.74 7.22
CA VAL A 139 0.90 -10.51 7.27
C VAL A 139 1.72 -10.15 6.03
N LEU A 140 2.78 -9.40 6.24
CA LEU A 140 3.73 -8.99 5.21
C LEU A 140 4.81 -10.05 5.11
N CYS A 141 4.82 -10.77 4.00
CA CYS A 141 5.69 -11.92 3.78
C CYS A 141 6.83 -11.53 2.84
N TRP A 142 8.00 -11.29 3.41
CA TRP A 142 9.22 -10.86 2.71
C TRP A 142 10.09 -12.05 2.27
N GLY A 143 9.97 -13.17 2.95
CA GLY A 143 10.62 -14.44 2.63
C GLY A 143 9.65 -15.55 2.26
N GLY A 144 9.95 -16.78 2.67
CA GLY A 144 9.03 -17.91 2.53
C GLY A 144 7.79 -17.77 3.40
N SER A 145 6.70 -18.37 2.96
CA SER A 145 5.41 -18.29 3.63
C SER A 145 5.14 -19.42 4.66
N ASN A 146 6.19 -20.15 5.05
CA ASN A 146 6.07 -21.32 5.94
C ASN A 146 5.49 -21.02 7.31
N VAL A 147 5.70 -19.82 7.86
CA VAL A 147 5.08 -19.38 9.13
C VAL A 147 3.55 -19.35 8.99
N ILE A 148 3.07 -18.74 7.91
CA ILE A 148 1.64 -18.60 7.60
C ILE A 148 1.02 -19.98 7.33
N ALA A 149 1.69 -20.77 6.49
CA ALA A 149 1.24 -22.12 6.17
C ALA A 149 1.14 -23.01 7.42
N GLN A 150 2.13 -22.96 8.30
CA GLN A 150 2.14 -23.72 9.55
C GLN A 150 1.01 -23.25 10.48
N ALA A 151 0.71 -21.95 10.56
CA ALA A 151 -0.41 -21.44 11.33
C ALA A 151 -1.76 -21.95 10.80
N LEU A 152 -1.98 -21.81 9.49
CA LEU A 152 -3.20 -22.30 8.84
C LEU A 152 -3.37 -23.83 8.96
N HIS A 153 -2.27 -24.57 8.80
CA HIS A 153 -2.25 -26.03 8.96
C HIS A 153 -2.62 -26.45 10.40
N HIS A 154 -2.01 -25.80 11.39
CA HIS A 154 -2.25 -26.07 12.81
C HIS A 154 -3.71 -25.75 13.19
N VAL A 155 -4.22 -24.59 12.81
CA VAL A 155 -5.60 -24.17 13.09
C VAL A 155 -6.60 -25.13 12.43
N ARG A 156 -6.35 -25.54 11.18
CA ARG A 156 -7.18 -26.55 10.48
C ARG A 156 -7.21 -27.90 11.20
N ALA A 157 -6.08 -28.31 11.78
CA ALA A 157 -5.97 -29.59 12.48
C ALA A 157 -6.60 -29.58 13.89
N THR A 158 -6.70 -28.40 14.53
CA THR A 158 -7.07 -28.29 15.95
C THR A 158 -8.41 -27.64 16.21
N ARG A 159 -9.05 -27.04 15.19
CA ARG A 159 -10.28 -26.27 15.35
C ARG A 159 -11.39 -26.78 14.43
N SER A 160 -12.63 -26.42 14.76
CA SER A 160 -13.78 -26.69 13.91
C SER A 160 -13.72 -25.92 12.58
N ALA A 161 -14.47 -26.36 11.56
CA ALA A 161 -14.56 -25.69 10.29
C ALA A 161 -15.08 -24.24 10.40
N ALA A 162 -15.95 -23.94 11.34
CA ALA A 162 -16.42 -22.57 11.60
C ALA A 162 -15.28 -21.70 12.14
N GLN A 163 -14.59 -22.16 13.18
CA GLN A 163 -13.44 -21.44 13.75
C GLN A 163 -12.30 -21.23 12.75
N LEU A 164 -12.08 -22.20 11.83
CA LEU A 164 -11.11 -22.04 10.76
C LEU A 164 -11.54 -20.93 9.79
N ARG A 165 -12.82 -20.89 9.39
CA ARG A 165 -13.32 -19.81 8.52
C ARG A 165 -13.16 -18.44 9.17
N ASP A 166 -13.52 -18.33 10.47
CA ASP A 166 -13.39 -17.07 11.21
C ASP A 166 -11.92 -16.63 11.32
N PHE A 167 -11.01 -17.57 11.54
CA PHE A 167 -9.57 -17.31 11.55
C PHE A 167 -9.08 -16.82 10.18
N CYS A 168 -9.44 -17.52 9.09
CA CYS A 168 -9.07 -17.14 7.73
C CYS A 168 -9.63 -15.76 7.32
N ALA A 169 -10.84 -15.41 7.78
CA ALA A 169 -11.47 -14.14 7.46
C ALA A 169 -10.72 -12.92 8.04
N LYS A 170 -9.94 -13.12 9.10
CA LYS A 170 -9.16 -12.08 9.78
C LYS A 170 -7.75 -11.87 9.22
N ILE A 171 -7.25 -12.78 8.38
CA ILE A 171 -5.89 -12.67 7.81
C ILE A 171 -5.94 -11.96 6.47
N ARG A 172 -4.98 -11.06 6.27
CA ARG A 172 -4.64 -10.42 5.00
C ARG A 172 -3.18 -10.72 4.71
N ILE A 173 -2.87 -11.39 3.64
CA ILE A 173 -1.50 -11.77 3.28
C ILE A 173 -1.03 -10.88 2.13
N TYR A 174 0.11 -10.22 2.30
CA TYR A 174 0.83 -9.62 1.20
C TYR A 174 2.18 -10.34 1.06
N MET A 175 2.33 -11.10 0.00
CA MET A 175 3.58 -11.78 -0.36
C MET A 175 4.20 -11.06 -1.54
N ILE A 176 5.48 -10.69 -1.44
CA ILE A 176 6.18 -10.07 -2.58
C ILE A 176 6.29 -11.06 -3.76
N SER A 177 6.51 -12.34 -3.46
CA SER A 177 6.55 -13.45 -4.42
C SER A 177 6.42 -14.79 -3.68
N ASP A 178 6.29 -15.88 -4.41
CA ASP A 178 6.50 -17.23 -3.87
C ASP A 178 7.99 -17.46 -3.64
N GLN A 179 8.43 -17.48 -2.39
CA GLN A 179 9.83 -17.73 -2.03
C GLN A 179 10.05 -19.10 -1.36
N ASP A 180 9.00 -19.90 -1.26
CA ASP A 180 9.04 -21.32 -0.93
C ASP A 180 7.83 -22.07 -1.52
N ASP A 181 7.70 -23.36 -1.25
CA ASP A 181 6.62 -24.19 -1.77
C ASP A 181 5.31 -24.13 -0.95
N THR A 182 5.25 -23.25 0.05
CA THR A 182 4.04 -23.07 0.85
C THR A 182 3.08 -22.00 0.30
N GLY A 183 3.53 -21.02 -0.48
CA GLY A 183 2.64 -20.05 -1.13
C GLY A 183 1.60 -20.72 -2.04
N PRO A 184 2.01 -21.55 -3.02
CA PRO A 184 1.09 -22.34 -3.83
C PRO A 184 0.20 -23.26 -2.99
N TRP A 185 0.73 -23.83 -1.91
CA TRP A 185 -0.04 -24.67 -1.00
C TRP A 185 -1.13 -23.87 -0.27
N ILE A 186 -0.85 -22.66 0.21
CA ILE A 186 -1.84 -21.78 0.84
C ILE A 186 -2.96 -21.49 -0.15
N ARG A 187 -2.65 -21.06 -1.37
CA ARG A 187 -3.65 -20.74 -2.40
C ARG A 187 -4.54 -21.92 -2.76
N ALA A 188 -3.96 -23.13 -2.82
CA ALA A 188 -4.71 -24.34 -3.15
C ALA A 188 -5.65 -24.81 -2.02
N HIS A 189 -5.29 -24.58 -0.76
CA HIS A 189 -6.01 -25.14 0.37
C HIS A 189 -6.88 -24.12 1.14
N PHE A 190 -6.64 -22.82 0.94
CA PHE A 190 -7.32 -21.71 1.61
C PHE A 190 -7.71 -20.61 0.61
N PRO A 191 -8.51 -20.93 -0.42
CA PRO A 191 -8.85 -20.01 -1.50
C PRO A 191 -9.61 -18.76 -1.03
N SER A 192 -10.25 -18.81 0.14
CA SER A 192 -11.00 -17.67 0.71
C SER A 192 -10.13 -16.68 1.48
N VAL A 193 -8.86 -17.00 1.77
CA VAL A 193 -7.97 -16.07 2.46
C VAL A 193 -7.62 -14.91 1.50
N PHE A 194 -7.73 -13.68 2.00
CA PHE A 194 -7.27 -12.52 1.24
C PHE A 194 -5.76 -12.59 1.03
N LEU A 195 -5.33 -12.64 -0.22
CA LEU A 195 -3.94 -12.81 -0.56
C LEU A 195 -3.54 -11.96 -1.78
N ILE A 196 -2.53 -11.12 -1.60
CA ILE A 196 -1.82 -10.42 -2.67
C ILE A 196 -0.50 -11.17 -2.89
N CYS A 197 -0.18 -11.53 -4.13
CA CYS A 197 1.09 -12.14 -4.48
C CYS A 197 1.42 -11.91 -5.95
N SER A 198 2.65 -11.50 -6.23
CA SER A 198 3.19 -11.54 -7.60
C SER A 198 3.41 -13.00 -8.02
N ILE A 199 2.57 -13.50 -8.92
CA ILE A 199 2.61 -14.88 -9.41
C ILE A 199 3.26 -14.92 -10.78
N HIS A 200 4.41 -15.59 -10.86
CA HIS A 200 5.21 -15.74 -12.09
C HIS A 200 5.90 -17.11 -12.10
N GLY A 201 6.41 -17.50 -13.25
CA GLY A 201 7.33 -18.66 -13.31
C GLY A 201 8.64 -18.33 -12.59
N TRP A 202 9.28 -19.33 -11.97
CA TRP A 202 10.50 -19.10 -11.20
C TRP A 202 11.62 -18.40 -11.99
N CYS A 203 11.78 -18.73 -13.27
CA CYS A 203 12.75 -18.06 -14.16
C CYS A 203 12.36 -16.61 -14.52
N GLN A 204 11.16 -16.16 -14.16
CA GLN A 204 10.63 -14.84 -14.39
C GLN A 204 10.47 -14.02 -13.08
N TYR A 205 11.21 -14.39 -12.06
CA TYR A 205 11.18 -13.71 -10.74
C TYR A 205 11.35 -12.19 -10.84
N LYS A 206 12.12 -11.72 -11.82
CA LYS A 206 12.32 -10.30 -12.11
C LYS A 206 11.08 -9.58 -12.67
N CYS A 207 10.02 -10.31 -13.01
CA CYS A 207 8.78 -9.73 -13.50
C CYS A 207 7.83 -9.31 -12.36
N ALA A 208 8.14 -9.63 -11.11
CA ALA A 208 7.30 -9.32 -9.97
C ALA A 208 7.20 -7.82 -9.71
N THR A 209 6.02 -7.34 -9.31
CA THR A 209 5.73 -5.91 -9.09
C THR A 209 6.69 -5.24 -8.12
N TRP A 210 7.19 -5.94 -7.10
CA TRP A 210 8.13 -5.38 -6.13
C TRP A 210 9.43 -4.84 -6.76
N TRP A 211 9.85 -5.36 -7.93
CA TRP A 211 10.96 -4.79 -8.69
C TRP A 211 10.72 -3.35 -9.12
N GLY A 212 9.47 -2.88 -9.07
CA GLY A 212 9.11 -1.50 -9.35
C GLY A 212 9.72 -0.48 -8.38
N ILE A 213 10.24 -0.90 -7.22
CA ILE A 213 10.86 0.03 -6.26
C ILE A 213 12.19 0.60 -6.81
N ALA A 214 12.97 -0.20 -7.50
CA ALA A 214 14.20 0.23 -8.18
C ALA A 214 14.23 -0.30 -9.61
N CYS A 215 13.19 0.02 -10.34
CA CYS A 215 12.82 -0.52 -11.63
C CYS A 215 13.92 -0.40 -12.69
N PRO A 216 14.10 -1.42 -13.54
CA PRO A 216 15.02 -1.37 -14.67
C PRO A 216 14.53 -0.53 -15.86
N GLU A 217 13.27 -0.02 -15.84
CA GLU A 217 12.71 0.81 -16.90
C GLU A 217 13.36 2.21 -16.97
N ASP A 218 13.59 2.72 -18.17
CA ASP A 218 14.26 4.01 -18.37
C ASP A 218 13.40 5.22 -17.97
N GLY A 219 12.08 5.03 -17.79
CA GLY A 219 11.15 6.06 -17.35
C GLY A 219 11.30 6.47 -15.88
N VAL A 220 12.03 5.70 -15.09
CA VAL A 220 12.25 5.95 -13.66
C VAL A 220 13.43 6.88 -13.44
N ASP A 221 13.30 7.80 -12.49
CA ASP A 221 14.47 8.52 -11.98
C ASP A 221 15.31 7.62 -11.07
N ARG A 222 16.30 6.96 -11.65
CA ARG A 222 17.19 6.04 -10.92
C ARG A 222 18.13 6.76 -9.96
N SER A 223 18.29 8.08 -10.07
CA SER A 223 19.11 8.85 -9.13
C SER A 223 18.59 8.74 -7.69
N LEU A 224 17.27 8.57 -7.52
CA LEU A 224 16.59 8.38 -6.23
C LEU A 224 17.00 7.09 -5.48
N PHE A 225 17.62 6.15 -6.18
CA PHE A 225 18.05 4.86 -5.63
C PHE A 225 19.57 4.67 -5.74
N SER A 226 20.28 5.73 -6.12
CA SER A 226 21.73 5.70 -6.27
C SER A 226 22.43 5.66 -4.91
N ARG A 227 23.69 5.22 -4.92
CA ARG A 227 24.55 5.27 -3.74
C ARG A 227 24.71 6.67 -3.20
N GLU A 228 24.86 7.64 -4.10
CA GLU A 228 24.99 9.06 -3.78
C GLU A 228 23.76 9.58 -3.06
N TRP A 229 22.56 9.15 -3.50
CA TRP A 229 21.32 9.51 -2.83
C TRP A 229 21.23 8.89 -1.44
N LEU A 230 21.61 7.62 -1.28
CA LEU A 230 21.65 6.94 0.02
C LEU A 230 22.62 7.61 0.98
N ASP A 231 23.81 7.99 0.50
CA ASP A 231 24.80 8.69 1.30
C ASP A 231 24.31 10.07 1.75
N ALA A 232 23.60 10.79 0.86
CA ALA A 232 23.09 12.13 1.13
C ALA A 232 21.83 12.15 2.01
N ASN A 233 21.02 11.09 2.03
CA ASN A 233 19.71 11.13 2.67
C ASN A 233 19.54 10.09 3.80
N ILE A 234 20.19 8.93 3.72
CA ILE A 234 19.98 7.83 4.66
C ILE A 234 21.19 7.62 5.58
N LYS A 235 22.39 7.55 5.00
CA LYS A 235 23.63 7.24 5.72
C LYS A 235 24.27 8.48 6.34
N LEU A 236 23.44 9.41 6.80
CA LEU A 236 23.89 10.67 7.40
C LEU A 236 24.75 10.47 8.65
N ASN A 237 25.73 11.33 8.82
CA ASN A 237 26.60 11.30 10.00
C ASN A 237 25.77 11.41 11.31
N GLY A 238 26.03 10.52 12.25
CA GLY A 238 25.31 10.49 13.52
C GLY A 238 23.98 9.73 13.50
N ASN A 239 23.53 9.23 12.33
CA ASN A 239 22.30 8.43 12.24
C ASN A 239 22.56 6.95 12.59
N PRO A 240 22.07 6.45 13.74
CA PRO A 240 22.22 5.03 14.11
C PRO A 240 21.53 4.08 13.12
N LEU A 241 20.34 4.43 12.61
CA LEU A 241 19.61 3.63 11.61
C LEU A 241 20.33 3.63 10.27
N GLY A 242 20.82 4.79 9.79
CA GLY A 242 21.61 4.88 8.57
C GLY A 242 22.92 4.07 8.64
N ARG A 243 23.46 3.86 9.82
CA ARG A 243 24.67 3.04 10.03
C ARG A 243 24.40 1.55 9.80
N VAL A 244 23.23 1.06 10.21
CA VAL A 244 22.83 -0.34 10.06
C VAL A 244 22.07 -0.63 8.77
N TYR A 245 21.70 0.40 8.01
CA TYR A 245 21.16 0.27 6.65
C TYR A 245 22.30 -0.19 5.74
N PRO A 246 22.27 -1.39 5.12
CA PRO A 246 23.34 -1.84 4.24
C PRO A 246 23.34 -1.07 2.92
N TYR A 247 24.39 -1.24 2.11
CA TYR A 247 24.33 -0.84 0.71
C TYR A 247 23.75 -1.98 -0.13
N PRO A 248 22.92 -1.65 -1.13
CA PRO A 248 22.35 -2.67 -2.03
C PRO A 248 23.43 -3.49 -2.73
N ALA A 249 23.22 -4.81 -2.79
CA ALA A 249 24.10 -5.73 -3.51
C ALA A 249 23.51 -6.13 -4.86
N TRP A 250 22.23 -6.48 -4.91
CA TRP A 250 21.52 -6.96 -6.10
C TRP A 250 20.31 -6.14 -6.43
N GLN A 251 19.48 -5.90 -5.42
CA GLN A 251 18.24 -5.15 -5.48
C GLN A 251 18.16 -4.29 -4.23
N ILE A 252 17.55 -3.12 -4.31
CA ILE A 252 17.28 -2.27 -3.16
C ILE A 252 15.86 -2.55 -2.65
N GLU A 253 15.71 -2.75 -1.35
CA GLU A 253 14.43 -2.71 -0.63
C GLU A 253 13.29 -3.53 -1.28
N GLY A 254 13.57 -4.77 -1.73
CA GLY A 254 12.60 -5.63 -2.42
C GLY A 254 11.30 -5.86 -1.65
N ASP A 255 11.33 -5.80 -0.32
CA ASP A 255 10.20 -6.06 0.56
C ASP A 255 9.39 -4.81 0.92
N THR A 256 9.98 -3.65 0.72
CA THR A 256 9.41 -2.33 1.06
C THR A 256 8.03 -2.09 0.44
N PRO A 257 7.71 -2.49 -0.80
CA PRO A 257 6.37 -2.32 -1.36
C PRO A 257 5.26 -2.91 -0.49
N SER A 258 5.52 -3.96 0.28
CA SER A 258 4.53 -4.63 1.12
C SER A 258 3.94 -3.72 2.19
N PHE A 259 4.75 -2.90 2.86
CA PHE A 259 4.24 -1.96 3.86
C PHE A 259 3.92 -0.58 3.27
N LEU A 260 4.58 -0.16 2.19
CA LEU A 260 4.18 1.03 1.45
C LEU A 260 2.74 0.91 0.91
N TYR A 261 2.29 -0.31 0.65
CA TYR A 261 0.91 -0.62 0.30
C TYR A 261 -0.09 -0.18 1.38
N LEU A 262 0.30 -0.22 2.63
CA LEU A 262 -0.54 0.06 3.80
C LEU A 262 -0.44 1.50 4.33
N ILE A 263 0.46 2.34 3.80
CA ILE A 263 0.66 3.70 4.30
C ILE A 263 -0.63 4.52 4.13
N PRO A 264 -1.18 5.10 5.22
CA PRO A 264 -2.43 5.82 5.20
C PRO A 264 -2.24 7.28 4.72
N ASN A 265 -1.70 7.47 3.52
CA ASN A 265 -1.43 8.78 2.92
C ASN A 265 -2.58 9.34 2.07
N GLY A 266 -3.74 8.67 2.03
CA GLY A 266 -4.92 9.08 1.27
C GLY A 266 -4.96 8.58 -0.18
N LEU A 267 -3.92 7.93 -0.68
CA LEU A 267 -3.85 7.36 -2.02
C LEU A 267 -4.49 5.97 -2.08
N GLY A 268 -4.08 5.06 -1.19
CA GLY A 268 -4.46 3.65 -1.20
C GLY A 268 -5.73 3.37 -0.39
N SER A 269 -6.20 2.13 -0.53
CA SER A 269 -7.20 1.51 0.32
C SER A 269 -6.83 0.04 0.47
N PRO A 270 -6.33 -0.41 1.63
CA PRO A 270 -5.78 -1.76 1.77
C PRO A 270 -6.75 -2.89 1.41
N GLU A 271 -8.05 -2.71 1.66
CA GLU A 271 -9.08 -3.69 1.33
C GLU A 271 -9.46 -3.69 -0.17
N ASN A 272 -8.91 -2.76 -0.97
CA ASN A 272 -9.20 -2.61 -2.40
C ASN A 272 -7.89 -2.58 -3.22
N PRO A 273 -7.23 -3.73 -3.45
CA PRO A 273 -5.94 -3.78 -4.11
C PRO A 273 -5.90 -3.16 -5.51
N SER A 274 -7.01 -3.20 -6.22
CA SER A 274 -7.14 -2.61 -7.57
C SER A 274 -7.07 -1.08 -7.58
N TRP A 275 -7.15 -0.42 -6.41
CA TRP A 275 -7.12 1.05 -6.37
C TRP A 275 -5.70 1.62 -6.48
N GLY A 276 -4.69 0.85 -6.12
CA GLY A 276 -3.29 1.27 -6.15
C GLY A 276 -2.88 2.14 -4.97
N SER A 277 -1.62 2.02 -4.61
CA SER A 277 -0.95 2.71 -3.50
C SER A 277 0.55 2.89 -3.82
N TRP A 278 1.34 3.41 -2.90
CA TRP A 278 2.79 3.44 -3.06
C TRP A 278 3.42 2.03 -3.19
N GLY A 279 2.77 1.01 -2.65
CA GLY A 279 3.22 -0.39 -2.74
C GLY A 279 2.70 -1.16 -3.95
N GLY A 280 2.08 -0.47 -4.91
CA GLY A 280 1.61 -1.08 -6.15
C GLY A 280 0.09 -1.20 -6.27
N ARG A 281 -0.35 -1.78 -7.39
CA ARG A 281 -1.75 -2.07 -7.71
C ARG A 281 -1.89 -3.53 -8.13
N TYR A 282 -2.94 -4.18 -7.65
CA TYR A 282 -3.15 -5.61 -7.83
C TYR A 282 -4.60 -5.87 -8.19
N ASP A 283 -4.84 -6.72 -9.19
CA ASP A 283 -6.18 -7.05 -9.63
C ASP A 283 -6.55 -8.51 -9.27
N PRO A 284 -7.85 -8.83 -9.13
CA PRO A 284 -8.27 -10.20 -8.83
C PRO A 284 -7.77 -11.18 -9.89
N VAL A 285 -7.24 -12.33 -9.47
CA VAL A 285 -6.84 -13.41 -10.40
C VAL A 285 -8.04 -14.17 -10.94
N ASP A 286 -9.20 -14.04 -10.31
CA ASP A 286 -10.42 -14.75 -10.64
C ASP A 286 -11.63 -13.79 -10.65
N LEU A 287 -12.16 -13.52 -11.83
CA LEU A 287 -13.34 -12.68 -12.03
C LEU A 287 -14.64 -13.32 -11.51
N SER A 288 -14.64 -14.63 -11.26
CA SER A 288 -15.79 -15.35 -10.69
C SER A 288 -15.89 -15.19 -9.16
N SER A 289 -14.90 -14.57 -8.55
CA SER A 289 -14.79 -14.36 -7.09
C SER A 289 -14.84 -15.67 -6.27
N GLN A 290 -14.40 -16.79 -6.86
CA GLN A 290 -14.30 -18.06 -6.13
C GLN A 290 -13.05 -18.11 -5.22
N VAL A 291 -12.05 -17.31 -5.55
CA VAL A 291 -10.85 -17.11 -4.73
C VAL A 291 -10.70 -15.64 -4.37
N ASN A 292 -10.12 -15.37 -3.22
CA ASN A 292 -9.87 -14.00 -2.74
C ASN A 292 -8.38 -13.63 -2.93
N HIS A 293 -7.90 -13.85 -4.15
CA HIS A 293 -6.49 -13.65 -4.51
C HIS A 293 -6.33 -12.54 -5.54
N TYR A 294 -5.25 -11.77 -5.37
CA TYR A 294 -4.86 -10.65 -6.23
C TYR A 294 -3.43 -10.83 -6.71
N ALA A 295 -3.17 -10.47 -7.93
CA ALA A 295 -1.84 -10.52 -8.54
C ALA A 295 -1.52 -9.22 -9.27
N ASP A 296 -0.34 -9.18 -9.88
CA ASP A 296 0.20 -8.02 -10.57
C ASP A 296 -0.78 -7.44 -11.58
N SER A 297 -0.95 -6.14 -11.54
CA SER A 297 -1.67 -5.35 -12.53
C SER A 297 -0.72 -4.38 -13.23
N ALA A 298 -1.19 -3.59 -14.18
CA ALA A 298 -0.35 -2.65 -14.90
C ALA A 298 -0.96 -1.25 -14.92
N ASP A 299 -0.09 -0.24 -14.75
CA ASP A 299 -0.45 1.17 -14.94
C ASP A 299 0.19 1.71 -16.22
N ILE A 300 -0.42 2.76 -16.80
CA ILE A 300 0.09 3.49 -17.94
C ILE A 300 0.63 4.83 -17.45
N VAL A 301 1.94 5.02 -17.52
CA VAL A 301 2.63 6.18 -16.96
C VAL A 301 3.56 6.81 -18.00
N ILE A 302 3.62 8.13 -18.01
CA ILE A 302 4.65 8.86 -18.76
C ILE A 302 5.89 8.95 -17.88
N GLY A 303 7.01 8.37 -18.33
CA GLY A 303 8.29 8.42 -17.63
C GLY A 303 8.96 9.77 -17.74
N GLN A 304 10.06 9.97 -16.98
CA GLN A 304 10.87 11.19 -17.03
C GLN A 304 11.49 11.47 -18.41
N ASP A 305 11.64 10.44 -19.24
CA ASP A 305 12.11 10.52 -20.63
C ASP A 305 11.01 10.91 -21.63
N GLY A 306 9.79 11.18 -21.16
CA GLY A 306 8.61 11.52 -21.95
C GLY A 306 7.96 10.36 -22.69
N ARG A 307 8.43 9.12 -22.52
CA ARG A 307 7.83 7.92 -23.11
C ARG A 307 6.71 7.38 -22.24
N THR A 308 5.78 6.68 -22.88
CA THR A 308 4.71 5.96 -22.18
C THR A 308 5.18 4.55 -21.83
N TYR A 309 5.00 4.18 -20.57
CA TYR A 309 5.27 2.84 -20.02
C TYR A 309 3.95 2.22 -19.58
N GLN A 310 3.73 0.96 -19.95
CA GLN A 310 2.61 0.16 -19.47
C GLN A 310 3.20 -1.10 -18.83
N SER A 311 3.26 -1.12 -17.51
CA SER A 311 3.86 -2.23 -16.77
C SER A 311 3.31 -2.34 -15.35
N ASN A 312 3.52 -3.51 -14.76
CA ASN A 312 3.25 -3.72 -13.34
C ASN A 312 4.23 -2.92 -12.46
N PHE A 313 5.47 -2.71 -12.90
CA PHE A 313 6.44 -1.88 -12.20
C PHE A 313 5.96 -0.43 -12.07
N ALA A 314 5.28 0.09 -13.11
CA ALA A 314 4.74 1.45 -13.14
C ALA A 314 3.74 1.70 -12.00
N THR A 315 3.10 0.66 -11.49
CA THR A 315 2.19 0.77 -10.34
C THR A 315 2.91 1.18 -9.04
N VAL A 316 4.21 0.95 -8.96
CA VAL A 316 5.09 1.33 -7.83
C VAL A 316 5.92 2.56 -8.17
N TRP A 317 6.72 2.50 -9.25
CA TRP A 317 7.72 3.55 -9.50
C TRP A 317 7.14 4.93 -9.84
N ARG A 318 5.89 5.01 -10.30
CA ARG A 318 5.22 6.31 -10.51
C ARG A 318 5.18 7.16 -9.23
N TRP A 319 5.34 6.55 -8.07
CA TRP A 319 5.35 7.20 -6.76
C TRP A 319 6.75 7.36 -6.17
N ALA A 320 7.80 7.01 -6.92
CA ALA A 320 9.16 6.90 -6.41
C ALA A 320 9.65 8.19 -5.74
N GLU A 321 9.46 9.36 -6.35
CA GLU A 321 9.86 10.64 -5.75
C GLU A 321 9.13 10.87 -4.40
N ALA A 322 7.83 10.54 -4.34
CA ALA A 322 7.04 10.76 -3.14
C ALA A 322 7.53 9.89 -1.98
N PHE A 323 7.63 8.58 -2.18
CA PHE A 323 8.04 7.70 -1.07
C PHE A 323 9.53 7.81 -0.73
N GLN A 324 10.40 8.22 -1.65
CA GLN A 324 11.80 8.47 -1.33
C GLN A 324 11.99 9.77 -0.53
N ASN A 325 11.27 10.83 -0.87
CA ASN A 325 11.28 12.07 -0.11
C ASN A 325 10.72 11.87 1.30
N ASP A 326 9.63 11.13 1.45
CA ASP A 326 9.05 10.80 2.76
C ASP A 326 10.04 9.97 3.61
N PHE A 327 10.75 9.01 2.99
CA PHE A 327 11.80 8.27 3.67
C PHE A 327 12.92 9.18 4.16
N ALA A 328 13.41 10.08 3.31
CA ALA A 328 14.46 11.03 3.66
C ALA A 328 14.03 11.96 4.81
N ALA A 329 12.78 12.45 4.79
CA ALA A 329 12.25 13.29 5.87
C ALA A 329 12.21 12.52 7.21
N ARG A 330 11.73 11.27 7.21
CA ARG A 330 11.71 10.44 8.43
C ARG A 330 13.10 10.11 8.95
N VAL A 331 14.09 10.00 8.07
CA VAL A 331 15.50 9.92 8.48
C VAL A 331 15.95 11.21 9.17
N GLN A 332 15.57 12.39 8.66
CA GLN A 332 15.85 13.68 9.32
C GLN A 332 15.17 13.75 10.70
N TRP A 333 13.93 13.27 10.84
CA TRP A 333 13.24 13.18 12.14
C TRP A 333 14.04 12.36 13.16
N SER A 334 14.73 11.30 12.71
CA SER A 334 15.53 10.45 13.58
C SER A 334 16.76 11.15 14.16
N LEU A 335 17.24 12.21 13.52
CA LEU A 335 18.46 12.93 13.93
C LEU A 335 18.24 13.94 15.05
N HIS A 336 17.07 14.58 15.09
CA HIS A 336 16.81 15.71 15.97
C HIS A 336 15.37 15.69 16.48
N GLY A 337 15.18 15.87 17.78
CA GLY A 337 13.86 15.99 18.41
C GLY A 337 13.26 17.42 18.38
N ASP A 338 13.69 18.26 17.47
CA ASP A 338 13.17 19.63 17.27
C ASP A 338 12.30 19.65 16.01
N PHE A 339 11.00 19.81 16.18
CA PHE A 339 10.01 19.81 15.09
C PHE A 339 10.37 20.79 13.95
N ALA A 340 10.83 21.98 14.28
CA ALA A 340 11.16 23.02 13.29
C ALA A 340 12.42 22.70 12.43
N ARG A 341 13.09 21.58 12.65
CA ARG A 341 14.31 21.21 11.93
C ARG A 341 14.13 20.14 10.87
N ALA A 342 12.90 19.73 10.62
CA ALA A 342 12.59 18.74 9.60
C ALA A 342 11.22 19.06 8.97
N ASN A 343 11.02 18.61 7.74
CA ASN A 343 9.77 18.82 7.02
C ASN A 343 8.70 17.80 7.41
N HIS A 344 7.42 18.21 7.38
CA HIS A 344 6.25 17.38 7.66
C HIS A 344 5.25 17.47 6.50
N ALA A 345 4.57 16.36 6.22
CA ALA A 345 3.66 16.30 5.09
C ALA A 345 2.43 17.21 5.25
N PRO A 346 1.94 17.81 4.16
CA PRO A 346 0.76 18.67 4.19
C PRO A 346 -0.50 17.90 4.61
N VAL A 347 -1.43 18.60 5.24
CA VAL A 347 -2.74 18.08 5.64
C VAL A 347 -3.76 18.40 4.55
N VAL A 348 -4.31 17.36 3.94
CA VAL A 348 -5.28 17.49 2.84
C VAL A 348 -6.71 17.46 3.37
N VAL A 349 -7.49 18.46 2.98
CA VAL A 349 -8.92 18.60 3.28
C VAL A 349 -9.67 18.86 1.99
N VAL A 350 -10.62 17.99 1.65
CA VAL A 350 -11.49 18.17 0.47
C VAL A 350 -12.93 18.23 0.92
N ASN A 351 -13.62 19.35 0.65
CA ASN A 351 -15.01 19.60 1.04
C ASN A 351 -15.24 19.36 2.55
N GLY A 352 -14.25 19.68 3.40
CA GLY A 352 -14.33 19.51 4.85
C GLY A 352 -14.19 18.05 5.35
N HIS A 353 -13.90 17.08 4.49
CA HIS A 353 -13.79 15.66 4.87
C HIS A 353 -12.37 15.23 5.36
N GLY A 354 -11.36 16.07 5.21
CA GLY A 354 -9.98 15.73 5.58
C GLY A 354 -9.81 15.50 7.08
N HIS A 355 -10.33 16.41 7.90
CA HIS A 355 -10.19 16.34 9.37
C HIS A 355 -11.00 15.25 10.05
N THR A 356 -12.17 14.88 9.48
CA THR A 356 -13.07 13.89 10.08
C THR A 356 -12.81 12.48 9.61
N ASN A 357 -12.32 12.31 8.38
CA ASN A 357 -12.14 11.01 7.74
C ASN A 357 -10.66 10.65 7.45
N GLY A 358 -9.73 11.57 7.81
CA GLY A 358 -8.30 11.35 7.58
C GLY A 358 -7.98 10.90 6.15
N PRO A 359 -7.20 9.82 5.98
CA PRO A 359 -6.82 9.29 4.68
C PRO A 359 -7.92 8.51 3.96
N LEU A 360 -9.08 8.29 4.60
CA LEU A 360 -10.18 7.56 3.98
C LEU A 360 -10.68 8.28 2.72
N PRO A 361 -11.06 7.55 1.66
CA PRO A 361 -11.57 8.15 0.44
C PRO A 361 -12.91 8.87 0.66
N LEU A 362 -13.13 9.94 -0.09
CA LEU A 362 -14.42 10.58 -0.20
C LEU A 362 -15.26 9.82 -1.23
N HIS A 363 -16.41 9.29 -0.81
CA HIS A 363 -17.35 8.61 -1.69
C HIS A 363 -18.48 9.54 -2.09
N LEU A 364 -18.73 9.65 -3.39
CA LEU A 364 -19.81 10.44 -3.97
C LEU A 364 -20.66 9.54 -4.87
N GLU A 365 -21.97 9.78 -4.86
CA GLU A 365 -22.90 9.19 -5.81
C GLU A 365 -23.53 10.34 -6.60
N ILE A 366 -23.44 10.29 -7.95
CA ILE A 366 -23.85 11.40 -8.81
C ILE A 366 -24.53 10.88 -10.07
N GLU A 367 -25.53 11.63 -10.55
CA GLU A 367 -26.21 11.33 -11.80
C GLU A 367 -25.29 11.53 -13.00
N ALA A 368 -25.39 10.63 -13.98
CA ALA A 368 -24.66 10.73 -15.23
C ALA A 368 -24.93 12.06 -15.93
N GLY A 369 -23.88 12.75 -16.37
CA GLY A 369 -23.94 14.07 -16.98
C GLY A 369 -23.91 15.26 -16.00
N GLU A 370 -24.07 15.04 -14.71
CA GLU A 370 -23.94 16.10 -13.71
C GLU A 370 -22.49 16.47 -13.44
N THR A 371 -22.29 17.62 -12.79
CA THR A 371 -20.97 18.17 -12.45
C THR A 371 -20.76 18.14 -10.94
N ILE A 372 -19.61 17.60 -10.52
CA ILE A 372 -19.11 17.70 -9.14
C ILE A 372 -18.17 18.91 -9.00
N TYR A 373 -18.20 19.51 -7.83
CA TYR A 373 -17.29 20.58 -7.43
C TYR A 373 -16.50 20.12 -6.23
N LEU A 374 -15.19 20.25 -6.29
CA LEU A 374 -14.27 19.83 -5.23
C LEU A 374 -13.46 21.04 -4.78
N ASP A 375 -13.44 21.28 -3.47
CA ASP A 375 -12.77 22.41 -2.83
C ASP A 375 -11.73 21.88 -1.83
N ALA A 376 -10.46 22.20 -2.06
CA ALA A 376 -9.34 21.83 -1.20
C ALA A 376 -8.76 23.05 -0.43
N SER A 377 -9.49 24.15 -0.33
CA SER A 377 -9.02 25.42 0.27
C SER A 377 -8.65 25.31 1.75
N GLU A 378 -9.15 24.31 2.47
CA GLU A 378 -8.83 24.08 3.89
C GLU A 378 -7.56 23.26 4.09
N SER A 379 -6.91 22.80 3.01
CA SER A 379 -5.63 22.11 3.09
C SER A 379 -4.52 23.07 3.51
N TYR A 380 -3.59 22.60 4.31
CA TYR A 380 -2.50 23.40 4.85
C TYR A 380 -1.25 22.58 5.10
N ASP A 381 -0.14 23.27 5.26
CA ASP A 381 1.13 22.68 5.68
C ASP A 381 1.39 22.96 7.18
N PRO A 382 1.80 21.94 7.99
CA PRO A 382 2.06 22.14 9.41
C PRO A 382 3.29 22.98 9.73
N ASP A 383 4.26 23.07 8.80
CA ASP A 383 5.47 23.89 8.92
C ASP A 383 5.26 25.31 8.39
N GLY A 384 4.16 25.54 7.67
CA GLY A 384 3.79 26.82 7.07
C GLY A 384 4.38 26.98 5.66
N ASP A 385 4.81 25.90 5.03
CA ASP A 385 5.28 25.90 3.65
C ASP A 385 4.14 26.17 2.65
N GLU A 386 4.50 26.69 1.47
CA GLU A 386 3.54 26.80 0.37
C GLU A 386 3.14 25.41 -0.13
N VAL A 387 1.86 25.26 -0.50
CA VAL A 387 1.33 24.01 -1.05
C VAL A 387 0.82 24.18 -2.46
N SER A 388 1.02 23.16 -3.28
CA SER A 388 0.48 23.05 -4.64
C SER A 388 -0.51 21.90 -4.74
N PHE A 389 -1.48 22.03 -5.66
CA PHE A 389 -2.60 21.11 -5.81
C PHE A 389 -2.59 20.51 -7.21
N THR A 390 -2.52 19.18 -7.32
CA THR A 390 -2.56 18.46 -8.59
C THR A 390 -3.66 17.40 -8.56
N TRP A 391 -4.69 17.57 -9.41
CA TRP A 391 -5.73 16.58 -9.59
C TRP A 391 -5.46 15.72 -10.81
N PHE A 392 -5.72 14.43 -10.69
CA PHE A 392 -5.70 13.52 -11.83
C PHE A 392 -6.81 12.47 -11.76
N HIS A 393 -7.27 12.05 -12.94
CA HIS A 393 -8.13 10.89 -13.08
C HIS A 393 -7.25 9.64 -13.10
N TYR A 394 -7.34 8.82 -12.02
CA TYR A 394 -6.66 7.53 -11.97
C TYR A 394 -7.51 6.52 -12.73
N ILE A 395 -7.20 6.35 -14.02
CA ILE A 395 -8.05 5.65 -14.98
C ILE A 395 -8.06 4.14 -14.71
N GLU A 396 -6.93 3.58 -14.35
CA GLU A 396 -6.72 2.15 -14.20
C GLU A 396 -7.67 1.51 -13.16
N PRO A 397 -7.89 2.07 -11.96
CA PRO A 397 -8.91 1.57 -11.03
C PRO A 397 -10.35 1.63 -11.57
N THR A 398 -10.64 2.55 -12.47
CA THR A 398 -11.95 2.66 -13.12
C THR A 398 -12.16 1.54 -14.15
N ASN A 399 -11.08 0.99 -14.71
CA ASN A 399 -11.09 -0.08 -15.69
C ASN A 399 -10.82 -1.45 -15.03
N ALA A 400 -11.77 -1.96 -14.28
CA ALA A 400 -11.66 -3.26 -13.58
C ALA A 400 -11.46 -4.47 -14.51
N MET A 401 -11.54 -4.31 -15.84
CA MET A 401 -11.36 -5.38 -16.82
C MET A 401 -9.97 -5.41 -17.47
N GLY A 402 -9.05 -4.53 -17.04
CA GLY A 402 -7.63 -4.57 -17.43
C GLY A 402 -7.37 -4.42 -18.94
N VAL A 403 -6.81 -5.45 -19.52
CA VAL A 403 -6.18 -5.48 -20.85
C VAL A 403 -7.13 -5.32 -22.04
N TRP A 404 -8.42 -5.49 -21.83
CA TRP A 404 -9.40 -5.36 -22.90
C TRP A 404 -9.76 -3.90 -23.01
N ASP A 405 -9.45 -3.34 -24.12
CA ASP A 405 -9.52 -1.96 -24.55
C ASP A 405 -10.92 -1.33 -24.37
N LEU A 406 -11.39 -1.33 -23.14
CA LEU A 406 -12.58 -0.65 -22.73
C LEU A 406 -12.23 0.82 -22.58
N HIS A 407 -12.54 1.57 -23.61
CA HIS A 407 -12.30 3.01 -23.63
C HIS A 407 -13.02 3.68 -22.46
N ILE A 408 -12.25 4.08 -21.45
CA ILE A 408 -12.71 4.97 -20.40
C ILE A 408 -12.41 6.39 -20.86
N PRO A 409 -13.43 7.25 -21.03
CA PRO A 409 -13.19 8.64 -21.35
C PRO A 409 -12.28 9.28 -20.31
N LYS A 410 -11.19 9.89 -20.76
CA LYS A 410 -10.36 10.73 -19.88
C LYS A 410 -11.20 11.93 -19.46
N MET A 411 -11.42 12.05 -18.16
CA MET A 411 -12.21 13.15 -17.61
C MET A 411 -11.40 14.44 -17.57
N ALA A 412 -12.01 15.52 -18.03
CA ALA A 412 -11.44 16.85 -17.88
C ALA A 412 -11.67 17.33 -16.45
N ILE A 413 -10.58 17.68 -15.76
CA ILE A 413 -10.59 18.33 -14.47
C ILE A 413 -10.33 19.81 -14.72
N VAL A 414 -11.33 20.65 -14.45
CA VAL A 414 -11.28 22.08 -14.82
C VAL A 414 -11.07 22.91 -13.57
N ASN A 415 -9.97 23.64 -13.52
CA ASN A 415 -9.73 24.61 -12.47
C ASN A 415 -10.80 25.71 -12.49
N ILE A 416 -11.30 26.09 -11.32
CA ILE A 416 -12.28 27.16 -11.12
C ILE A 416 -11.84 28.17 -10.03
N ASP A 417 -10.59 28.06 -9.58
CA ASP A 417 -9.97 29.01 -8.66
C ASP A 417 -9.12 30.00 -9.45
N ASP A 418 -9.36 31.29 -9.27
CA ASP A 418 -8.65 32.35 -10.01
C ASP A 418 -7.28 32.68 -9.39
N GLU A 419 -7.00 32.24 -8.14
CA GLU A 419 -5.80 32.58 -7.41
C GLU A 419 -4.78 31.43 -7.37
N VAL A 420 -5.27 30.19 -7.12
CA VAL A 420 -4.40 29.02 -6.94
C VAL A 420 -4.89 27.87 -7.82
N GLU A 421 -4.06 27.46 -8.76
CA GLU A 421 -4.38 26.36 -9.68
C GLU A 421 -4.62 25.05 -8.90
N GLY A 422 -5.70 24.35 -9.23
CA GLY A 422 -6.07 23.07 -8.65
C GLY A 422 -6.69 23.14 -7.25
N ARG A 423 -6.69 24.29 -6.57
CA ARG A 423 -7.28 24.43 -5.23
C ARG A 423 -8.79 24.16 -5.25
N LYS A 424 -9.49 24.61 -6.30
CA LYS A 424 -10.90 24.32 -6.55
C LYS A 424 -11.09 23.85 -7.98
N VAL A 425 -11.78 22.74 -8.14
CA VAL A 425 -12.00 22.15 -9.46
C VAL A 425 -13.43 21.71 -9.66
N ARG A 426 -13.83 21.58 -10.93
CA ARG A 426 -15.07 20.92 -11.34
C ARG A 426 -14.78 19.77 -12.30
N ILE A 427 -15.60 18.72 -12.21
CA ILE A 427 -15.52 17.55 -13.08
C ILE A 427 -16.95 17.22 -13.52
N THR A 428 -17.19 17.18 -14.82
CA THR A 428 -18.50 16.79 -15.37
C THR A 428 -18.49 15.32 -15.75
N MET A 429 -19.42 14.54 -15.19
CA MET A 429 -19.53 13.12 -15.51
C MET A 429 -19.99 12.90 -16.95
N PRO A 430 -19.61 11.79 -17.60
CA PRO A 430 -20.09 11.43 -18.93
C PRO A 430 -21.60 11.20 -18.91
N PRO A 431 -22.26 11.31 -20.09
CA PRO A 431 -23.68 10.97 -20.21
C PRO A 431 -23.92 9.48 -19.92
N ALA A 432 -25.12 9.11 -19.51
CA ALA A 432 -25.47 7.76 -19.08
C ALA A 432 -25.10 6.66 -20.10
N ARG A 433 -25.22 6.97 -21.41
CA ARG A 433 -24.83 6.04 -22.49
C ARG A 433 -23.33 5.70 -22.50
N GLU A 434 -22.49 6.46 -21.82
CA GLU A 434 -21.04 6.27 -21.76
C GLU A 434 -20.56 5.78 -20.39
N CYS A 435 -21.27 6.12 -19.31
CA CYS A 435 -20.83 5.80 -17.95
C CYS A 435 -21.79 4.90 -17.16
N ALA A 436 -23.05 4.72 -17.62
CA ALA A 436 -24.04 3.89 -16.94
C ALA A 436 -24.54 2.75 -17.84
N VAL A 437 -23.59 2.00 -18.39
CA VAL A 437 -23.83 0.86 -19.28
C VAL A 437 -22.88 -0.28 -18.93
N ASP A 438 -23.35 -1.51 -19.07
CA ASP A 438 -22.44 -2.67 -19.10
C ASP A 438 -21.62 -2.61 -20.38
N ARG A 439 -20.31 -2.54 -20.23
CA ARG A 439 -19.39 -2.33 -21.38
C ARG A 439 -19.31 -3.50 -22.32
N ARG A 440 -19.66 -4.70 -21.87
CA ARG A 440 -19.65 -5.92 -22.70
C ARG A 440 -20.93 -6.07 -23.49
N THR A 441 -22.07 -5.72 -22.88
CA THR A 441 -23.39 -5.93 -23.48
C THR A 441 -24.01 -4.65 -24.05
N GLY A 442 -23.53 -3.47 -23.60
CA GLY A 442 -24.14 -2.18 -23.92
C GLY A 442 -25.48 -1.94 -23.22
N GLU A 443 -25.86 -2.81 -22.26
CA GLU A 443 -27.11 -2.66 -21.53
C GLU A 443 -26.99 -1.52 -20.51
N ALA A 444 -28.03 -0.68 -20.46
CA ALA A 444 -28.09 0.40 -19.49
C ALA A 444 -28.20 -0.13 -18.04
N GLN A 445 -27.48 0.50 -17.13
CA GLN A 445 -27.42 0.12 -15.71
C GLN A 445 -27.88 1.27 -14.82
N GLU A 446 -28.51 0.96 -13.71
CA GLU A 446 -28.89 1.91 -12.65
C GLU A 446 -27.67 2.54 -11.99
N LYS A 447 -26.69 1.68 -11.63
CA LYS A 447 -25.36 2.09 -11.16
C LYS A 447 -24.36 1.84 -12.27
N GLY A 448 -23.73 2.90 -12.71
CA GLY A 448 -22.75 2.89 -13.77
C GLY A 448 -21.33 2.65 -13.24
N HIS A 449 -20.36 3.20 -13.96
CA HIS A 449 -18.95 3.04 -13.62
C HIS A 449 -18.57 3.83 -12.38
N VAL A 450 -17.56 3.34 -11.68
CA VAL A 450 -16.91 4.02 -10.56
C VAL A 450 -15.68 4.73 -11.09
N TYR A 451 -15.58 6.04 -10.88
CA TYR A 451 -14.44 6.86 -11.28
C TYR A 451 -13.58 7.19 -10.08
N HIS A 452 -12.26 7.18 -10.26
CA HIS A 452 -11.30 7.54 -9.23
C HIS A 452 -10.57 8.82 -9.59
N PHE A 453 -10.78 9.87 -8.80
CA PHE A 453 -10.01 11.10 -8.88
C PHE A 453 -9.12 11.18 -7.64
N VAL A 454 -7.90 11.64 -7.84
CA VAL A 454 -6.94 11.80 -6.74
C VAL A 454 -6.43 13.22 -6.75
N LEU A 455 -6.49 13.87 -5.59
CA LEU A 455 -5.75 15.09 -5.30
C LEU A 455 -4.41 14.69 -4.70
N GLU A 456 -3.34 15.23 -5.24
CA GLU A 456 -2.02 15.31 -4.62
C GLU A 456 -1.80 16.74 -4.13
N VAL A 457 -1.48 16.90 -2.86
CA VAL A 457 -1.02 18.16 -2.28
C VAL A 457 0.45 17.99 -1.94
N LYS A 458 1.29 18.87 -2.50
CA LYS A 458 2.74 18.86 -2.34
C LYS A 458 3.19 20.18 -1.72
N ASP A 459 4.04 20.11 -0.69
CA ASP A 459 4.69 21.26 -0.06
C ASP A 459 5.97 21.71 -0.81
N THR A 460 6.55 22.80 -0.34
CA THR A 460 7.85 23.34 -0.80
C THR A 460 8.99 23.08 0.19
N GLY A 461 8.75 22.25 1.20
CA GLY A 461 9.73 21.89 2.21
C GLY A 461 10.92 21.10 1.66
N SER A 462 11.83 20.68 2.51
CA SER A 462 13.05 19.98 2.09
C SER A 462 13.31 18.72 2.93
N PRO A 463 13.13 17.52 2.33
CA PRO A 463 12.62 17.26 0.98
C PRO A 463 11.13 17.60 0.85
N PRO A 464 10.61 17.91 -0.36
CA PRO A 464 9.19 18.20 -0.53
C PRO A 464 8.34 16.95 -0.36
N LEU A 465 7.29 17.05 0.45
CA LEU A 465 6.43 15.94 0.82
C LEU A 465 5.06 16.01 0.15
N ARG A 466 4.35 14.88 0.13
CA ARG A 466 3.05 14.76 -0.52
C ARG A 466 2.05 14.01 0.35
N THR A 467 0.83 14.50 0.33
CA THR A 467 -0.35 13.79 0.88
C THR A 467 -1.44 13.78 -0.18
N TYR A 468 -2.28 12.76 -0.14
CA TYR A 468 -3.30 12.54 -1.16
C TYR A 468 -4.72 12.58 -0.56
N LYS A 469 -5.70 12.77 -1.44
CA LYS A 469 -7.10 12.49 -1.16
C LYS A 469 -7.74 11.84 -2.37
N ARG A 470 -8.22 10.62 -2.19
CA ARG A 470 -8.97 9.91 -3.21
C ARG A 470 -10.44 10.27 -3.13
N VAL A 471 -11.04 10.60 -4.28
CA VAL A 471 -12.47 10.80 -4.46
C VAL A 471 -12.98 9.69 -5.38
N VAL A 472 -13.87 8.88 -4.85
CA VAL A 472 -14.49 7.74 -5.55
C VAL A 472 -15.91 8.15 -5.93
N VAL A 473 -16.20 8.19 -7.23
CA VAL A 473 -17.47 8.69 -7.78
C VAL A 473 -18.21 7.55 -8.45
N GLN A 474 -19.30 7.11 -7.82
CA GLN A 474 -20.26 6.17 -8.41
C GLN A 474 -21.24 6.96 -9.28
N THR A 475 -21.27 6.68 -10.60
CA THR A 475 -22.28 7.26 -11.48
C THR A 475 -23.60 6.50 -11.39
N THR A 476 -24.72 7.21 -11.51
CA THR A 476 -26.09 6.66 -11.50
C THR A 476 -26.86 7.03 -12.75
N ASN A 477 -27.88 6.25 -13.06
CA ASN A 477 -28.85 6.54 -14.13
C ASN A 477 -30.25 6.48 -13.53
N ARG A 478 -30.74 7.62 -13.06
CA ARG A 478 -32.06 7.74 -12.39
C ARG A 478 -33.21 7.38 -13.30
N ALA A 479 -33.04 7.47 -14.62
CA ALA A 479 -34.07 7.07 -15.58
C ALA A 479 -34.44 5.58 -15.48
N LEU A 480 -33.59 4.76 -14.89
CA LEU A 480 -33.82 3.33 -14.64
C LEU A 480 -34.28 3.03 -13.21
N ILE A 481 -34.10 3.98 -12.27
CA ILE A 481 -34.52 3.83 -10.87
C ILE A 481 -36.05 3.93 -10.80
N GLY A 482 -36.74 2.85 -10.46
CA GLY A 482 -38.20 2.85 -10.30
C GLY A 482 -39.01 2.35 -11.49
N GLY A 483 -38.43 1.60 -12.42
CA GLY A 483 -39.16 0.86 -13.44
C GLY A 483 -39.55 1.65 -14.70
N TRP A 484 -38.75 2.62 -15.07
CA TRP A 484 -38.91 3.28 -16.38
C TRP A 484 -38.60 2.31 -17.54
N PRO A 485 -39.24 2.46 -18.72
CA PRO A 485 -39.11 1.50 -19.81
C PRO A 485 -37.65 1.40 -20.27
N GLN A 486 -37.19 0.16 -20.40
CA GLN A 486 -35.85 -0.16 -20.88
C GLN A 486 -35.61 0.51 -22.24
N LEU A 487 -34.43 1.16 -22.37
CA LEU A 487 -33.97 1.59 -23.68
C LEU A 487 -33.90 0.38 -24.63
N PRO A 488 -34.23 0.54 -25.91
CA PRO A 488 -34.22 -0.58 -26.85
C PRO A 488 -32.82 -1.23 -26.87
N ARG A 489 -32.77 -2.54 -26.70
CA ARG A 489 -31.54 -3.33 -26.80
C ARG A 489 -30.88 -3.04 -28.15
N ARG A 490 -29.67 -2.50 -28.15
CA ARG A 490 -28.81 -2.57 -29.32
C ARG A 490 -28.46 -4.04 -29.54
N ALA A 491 -28.86 -4.61 -30.66
CA ALA A 491 -28.36 -5.89 -31.11
C ALA A 491 -26.81 -5.81 -31.10
N ALA A 492 -26.19 -6.71 -30.40
CA ALA A 492 -24.75 -6.86 -30.44
C ALA A 492 -24.38 -7.40 -31.83
N SER A 493 -24.13 -6.50 -32.77
CA SER A 493 -23.48 -6.87 -34.03
C SER A 493 -21.99 -6.72 -33.84
N TRP A 494 -21.38 -7.76 -33.36
CA TRP A 494 -19.94 -7.93 -33.46
C TRP A 494 -19.66 -8.60 -34.80
N GLU A 495 -19.34 -7.85 -35.84
CA GLU A 495 -18.69 -8.38 -37.03
C GLU A 495 -17.22 -7.98 -36.93
N PRO A 496 -16.29 -8.96 -36.91
CA PRO A 496 -14.87 -8.65 -37.03
C PRO A 496 -14.57 -8.22 -38.48
N GLU A 497 -13.95 -7.05 -38.65
CA GLU A 497 -13.24 -6.69 -39.88
C GLU A 497 -11.91 -7.43 -39.97
#